data_5589fa8ba7d61c776e9ec745c29ce1a5
#
_entry.id   5589fa8ba7d61c776e9ec745c29ce1a5
#
_cell.length_a   1.000
_cell.length_b   1.000
_cell.length_c   1.000
_cell.angle_alpha   90.00
_cell.angle_beta   90.00
_cell.angle_gamma   90.00
#
_symmetry.space_group_name_H-M   'P 1'
#
loop_
_entity.id
_entity.type
_entity.pdbx_description
1 polymer ?
#
loop_
_entity_poly.entity_id
_entity_poly.type
_entity_poly.pdbx_seq_one_letter_code
_entity_poly.pdbx_strand_id
1 'polypeptide(L)'
;MRKVAVLFSAGVESSCLLFHYAQERELVLPVYVRCGFEWESTEYIYAQRLWLYLKKRFPNILPPRVTFLKGIRKKGELEIPLRNFLLVSAIAGTALKRGIKRIALGSLGAYPFPDNNRVYFDRLEELISTGIRDSFSIETPFMGLEKEDIVRRFYHRFPLHMTFSCIEPVKGMHCGRCIKCSERQEGFKRAGIEDPTLYVFSSLPES
;
A
#
# COMPACT_ATOMS: atom_id res chain seq x y z
N MET A 1 5.05 -0.24 24.14
CA MET A 1 4.30 0.27 22.97
C MET A 1 4.40 -0.77 21.86
N ARG A 2 3.29 -1.21 21.30
CA ARG A 2 3.26 -2.13 20.16
C ARG A 2 3.96 -1.49 18.96
N LYS A 3 4.57 -2.32 18.10
CA LYS A 3 5.29 -1.86 16.90
C LYS A 3 4.79 -2.63 15.69
N VAL A 4 4.60 -1.94 14.57
CA VAL A 4 4.20 -2.55 13.30
C VAL A 4 4.97 -1.92 12.14
N ALA A 5 5.40 -2.71 11.16
CA ALA A 5 5.88 -2.19 9.89
C ALA A 5 4.76 -2.31 8.85
N VAL A 6 4.45 -1.21 8.17
CA VAL A 6 3.38 -1.13 7.17
C VAL A 6 3.99 -1.07 5.78
N LEU A 7 3.58 -1.98 4.89
CA LEU A 7 3.89 -1.89 3.47
C LEU A 7 3.18 -0.66 2.89
N PHE A 8 3.96 0.33 2.48
CA PHE A 8 3.46 1.66 2.16
C PHE A 8 3.91 2.13 0.78
N SER A 9 3.00 2.20 -0.16
CA SER A 9 3.21 2.62 -1.56
C SER A 9 2.53 3.94 -1.92
N ALA A 10 1.96 4.65 -0.96
CA ALA A 10 1.07 5.78 -1.18
C ALA A 10 -0.26 5.47 -1.91
N GLY A 11 -0.53 4.22 -2.28
CA GLY A 11 -1.85 3.79 -2.76
C GLY A 11 -2.94 4.03 -1.71
N VAL A 12 -4.20 4.04 -2.12
CA VAL A 12 -5.34 4.31 -1.23
C VAL A 12 -5.30 3.38 -0.02
N GLU A 13 -5.21 2.09 -0.24
CA GLU A 13 -5.26 1.04 0.77
C GLU A 13 -4.08 1.15 1.75
N SER A 14 -2.85 1.24 1.23
CA SER A 14 -1.64 1.30 2.05
C SER A 14 -1.56 2.58 2.87
N SER A 15 -2.09 3.68 2.35
CA SER A 15 -2.14 4.97 3.04
C SER A 15 -3.18 5.00 4.15
N CYS A 16 -4.37 4.45 3.89
CA CYS A 16 -5.42 4.27 4.89
C CYS A 16 -4.96 3.30 6.00
N LEU A 17 -4.19 2.28 5.65
CA LEU A 17 -3.61 1.34 6.61
C LEU A 17 -2.58 2.03 7.52
N LEU A 18 -1.68 2.83 6.95
CA LEU A 18 -0.72 3.61 7.72
C LEU A 18 -1.43 4.55 8.72
N PHE A 19 -2.47 5.23 8.24
CA PHE A 19 -3.30 6.10 9.08
C PHE A 19 -4.02 5.32 10.19
N HIS A 20 -4.57 4.14 9.88
CA HIS A 20 -5.24 3.27 10.86
C HIS A 20 -4.33 2.94 12.05
N TYR A 21 -3.14 2.40 11.82
CA TYR A 21 -2.20 2.07 12.90
C TYR A 21 -1.66 3.30 13.62
N ALA A 22 -1.51 4.42 12.93
CA ALA A 22 -1.08 5.66 13.56
C ALA A 22 -2.10 6.16 14.60
N GLN A 23 -3.40 5.99 14.34
CA GLN A 23 -4.48 6.36 15.28
C GLN A 23 -4.50 5.45 16.53
N GLU A 24 -4.10 4.19 16.42
CA GLU A 24 -4.02 3.24 17.53
C GLU A 24 -2.82 3.47 18.46
N ARG A 25 -2.07 4.55 18.22
CA ARG A 25 -0.87 4.93 18.99
C ARG A 25 0.22 3.88 19.02
N GLU A 26 0.26 3.01 18.02
CA GLU A 26 1.35 2.08 17.82
C GLU A 26 2.55 2.77 17.18
N LEU A 27 3.76 2.29 17.43
CA LEU A 27 4.94 2.76 16.71
C LEU A 27 4.92 2.16 15.30
N VAL A 28 4.74 3.01 14.29
CA VAL A 28 4.53 2.58 12.90
C VAL A 28 5.76 2.88 12.07
N LEU A 29 6.31 1.84 11.42
CA LEU A 29 7.40 1.95 10.45
C LEU A 29 6.83 1.80 9.03
N PRO A 30 6.68 2.89 8.25
CA PRO A 30 6.36 2.75 6.83
C PRO A 30 7.55 2.14 6.09
N VAL A 31 7.30 1.13 5.24
CA VAL A 31 8.32 0.52 4.38
C VAL A 31 7.85 0.61 2.94
N TYR A 32 8.63 1.29 2.12
CA TYR A 32 8.44 1.39 0.68
C TYR A 32 9.34 0.38 -0.03
N VAL A 33 8.76 -0.48 -0.87
CA VAL A 33 9.50 -1.50 -1.62
C VAL A 33 9.60 -1.07 -3.08
N ARG A 34 10.81 -0.86 -3.57
CA ARG A 34 11.08 -0.59 -4.98
C ARG A 34 11.25 -1.89 -5.75
N CYS A 35 10.46 -2.05 -6.80
CA CYS A 35 10.47 -3.22 -7.70
C CYS A 35 10.97 -2.87 -9.10
N GLY A 36 11.32 -1.60 -9.36
CA GLY A 36 11.81 -1.11 -10.65
C GLY A 36 10.68 -0.75 -11.63
N PHE A 37 9.49 -0.37 -11.14
CA PHE A 37 8.42 0.15 -11.99
C PHE A 37 8.71 1.57 -12.47
N GLU A 38 8.27 1.89 -13.67
CA GLU A 38 8.51 3.16 -14.35
C GLU A 38 7.90 4.35 -13.62
N TRP A 39 6.81 4.14 -12.87
CA TRP A 39 6.10 5.18 -12.09
C TRP A 39 6.63 5.36 -10.65
N GLU A 40 7.52 4.50 -10.17
CA GLU A 40 7.98 4.50 -8.77
C GLU A 40 8.59 5.82 -8.30
N SER A 41 9.20 6.57 -9.20
CA SER A 41 9.75 7.88 -8.85
C SER A 41 8.64 8.86 -8.43
N THR A 42 7.53 8.86 -9.18
CA THR A 42 6.36 9.68 -8.86
C THR A 42 5.64 9.16 -7.61
N GLU A 43 5.41 7.86 -7.55
CA GLU A 43 4.78 7.21 -6.39
C GLU A 43 5.54 7.52 -5.08
N TYR A 44 6.87 7.45 -5.10
CA TYR A 44 7.68 7.74 -3.92
C TYR A 44 7.60 9.21 -3.48
N ILE A 45 7.48 10.16 -4.42
CA ILE A 45 7.25 11.58 -4.08
C ILE A 45 5.92 11.73 -3.31
N TYR A 46 4.85 11.06 -3.76
CA TYR A 46 3.57 11.04 -3.03
C TYR A 46 3.71 10.36 -1.66
N ALA A 47 4.43 9.26 -1.57
CA ALA A 47 4.69 8.58 -0.30
C ALA A 47 5.40 9.49 0.70
N GLN A 48 6.40 10.26 0.26
CA GLN A 48 7.10 11.22 1.12
C GLN A 48 6.18 12.37 1.56
N ARG A 49 5.39 12.95 0.65
CA ARG A 49 4.42 14.02 0.97
C ARG A 49 3.38 13.55 1.98
N LEU A 50 2.82 12.37 1.78
CA LEU A 50 1.85 11.76 2.68
C LEU A 50 2.45 11.46 4.05
N TRP A 51 3.65 10.90 4.10
CA TRP A 51 4.35 10.70 5.35
C TRP A 51 4.57 12.00 6.10
N LEU A 52 5.06 13.06 5.44
CA LEU A 52 5.25 14.38 6.05
C LEU A 52 3.94 14.95 6.62
N TYR A 53 2.85 14.81 5.88
CA TYR A 53 1.52 15.22 6.33
C TYR A 53 1.10 14.46 7.59
N LEU A 54 1.19 13.13 7.57
CA LEU A 54 0.80 12.28 8.69
C LEU A 54 1.71 12.47 9.91
N LYS A 55 3.02 12.62 9.71
CA LYS A 55 4.00 12.80 10.78
C LYS A 55 3.73 14.03 11.63
N LYS A 56 3.22 15.10 11.05
CA LYS A 56 2.83 16.31 11.80
C LYS A 56 1.71 16.03 12.81
N ARG A 57 0.80 15.12 12.49
CA ARG A 57 -0.36 14.75 13.32
C ARG A 57 -0.08 13.56 14.23
N PHE A 58 0.76 12.63 13.78
CA PHE A 58 1.04 11.37 14.44
C PHE A 58 2.55 11.19 14.66
N PRO A 59 3.09 11.65 15.80
CA PRO A 59 4.54 11.56 16.09
C PRO A 59 5.04 10.11 16.25
N ASN A 60 4.14 9.15 16.39
CA ASN A 60 4.42 7.71 16.45
C ASN A 60 4.73 7.06 15.08
N ILE A 61 4.63 7.80 13.96
CA ILE A 61 5.07 7.31 12.65
C ILE A 61 6.57 7.57 12.49
N LEU A 62 7.34 6.53 12.27
CA LEU A 62 8.79 6.62 12.00
C LEU A 62 9.07 7.12 10.58
N PRO A 63 10.29 7.62 10.31
CA PRO A 63 10.71 7.90 8.94
C PRO A 63 10.61 6.64 8.06
N PRO A 64 10.09 6.77 6.82
CA PRO A 64 9.95 5.64 5.91
C PRO A 64 11.30 4.97 5.63
N ARG A 65 11.27 3.67 5.44
CA ARG A 65 12.39 2.90 4.93
C ARG A 65 12.15 2.46 3.52
N VAL A 66 13.18 2.55 2.71
CA VAL A 66 13.15 2.05 1.34
C VAL A 66 13.93 0.75 1.30
N THR A 67 13.35 -0.27 0.70
CA THR A 67 14.02 -1.51 0.36
C THR A 67 13.83 -1.81 -1.12
N PHE A 68 14.60 -2.73 -1.67
CA PHE A 68 14.65 -2.97 -3.12
C PHE A 68 14.50 -4.45 -3.42
N LEU A 69 13.69 -4.75 -4.43
CA LEU A 69 13.62 -6.04 -5.09
C LEU A 69 14.13 -5.83 -6.52
N LYS A 70 15.37 -6.23 -6.77
CA LYS A 70 16.02 -6.05 -8.07
C LYS A 70 15.95 -7.33 -8.90
N GLY A 71 15.82 -7.18 -10.24
CA GLY A 71 15.87 -8.30 -11.17
C GLY A 71 14.63 -9.19 -11.17
N ILE A 72 13.52 -8.77 -10.56
CA ILE A 72 12.29 -9.57 -10.42
C ILE A 72 11.30 -9.36 -11.57
N ARG A 73 11.55 -8.41 -12.47
CA ARG A 73 10.70 -8.09 -13.63
C ARG A 73 11.51 -7.50 -14.77
N LYS A 74 10.97 -7.59 -15.98
CA LYS A 74 11.48 -6.87 -17.16
C LYS A 74 10.73 -5.54 -17.31
N LYS A 75 11.34 -4.59 -18.01
CA LYS A 75 10.71 -3.31 -18.33
C LYS A 75 9.40 -3.52 -19.09
N GLY A 76 8.33 -2.84 -18.66
CA GLY A 76 6.99 -2.98 -19.23
C GLY A 76 6.12 -4.09 -18.63
N GLU A 77 6.68 -5.05 -17.90
CA GLU A 77 5.91 -6.06 -17.19
C GLU A 77 5.21 -5.43 -15.98
N LEU A 78 3.91 -5.64 -15.85
CA LEU A 78 3.10 -5.19 -14.71
C LEU A 78 2.98 -6.26 -13.63
N GLU A 79 3.02 -7.52 -14.03
CA GLU A 79 2.88 -8.66 -13.13
C GLU A 79 4.25 -9.14 -12.63
N ILE A 80 4.29 -9.44 -11.36
CA ILE A 80 5.44 -10.06 -10.70
C ILE A 80 4.95 -11.37 -10.11
N PRO A 81 5.43 -12.53 -10.61
CA PRO A 81 5.10 -13.82 -10.01
C PRO A 81 5.46 -13.85 -8.52
N LEU A 82 4.59 -14.41 -7.69
CA LEU A 82 4.77 -14.47 -6.23
C LEU A 82 4.99 -13.08 -5.59
N ARG A 83 4.32 -12.05 -6.12
CA ARG A 83 4.51 -10.66 -5.69
C ARG A 83 4.35 -10.48 -4.19
N ASN A 84 3.30 -11.05 -3.60
CA ASN A 84 3.05 -10.89 -2.17
C ASN A 84 4.12 -11.59 -1.32
N PHE A 85 4.63 -12.76 -1.75
CA PHE A 85 5.76 -13.42 -1.10
C PHE A 85 7.01 -12.52 -1.06
N LEU A 86 7.36 -11.95 -2.20
CA LEU A 86 8.53 -11.08 -2.33
C LEU A 86 8.38 -9.81 -1.49
N LEU A 87 7.21 -9.18 -1.52
CA LEU A 87 6.93 -7.99 -0.71
C LEU A 87 6.96 -8.28 0.79
N VAL A 88 6.33 -9.39 1.23
CA VAL A 88 6.36 -9.84 2.63
C VAL A 88 7.80 -10.10 3.07
N SER A 89 8.60 -10.81 2.27
CA SER A 89 10.00 -11.10 2.59
C SER A 89 10.83 -9.83 2.74
N ALA A 90 10.65 -8.86 1.83
CA ALA A 90 11.38 -7.60 1.85
C ALA A 90 11.02 -6.73 3.07
N ILE A 91 9.73 -6.62 3.40
CA ILE A 91 9.29 -5.84 4.57
C ILE A 91 9.65 -6.55 5.87
N ALA A 92 9.52 -7.88 5.94
CA ALA A 92 9.90 -8.67 7.12
C ALA A 92 11.39 -8.50 7.46
N GLY A 93 12.28 -8.65 6.48
CA GLY A 93 13.71 -8.42 6.68
C GLY A 93 14.04 -7.00 7.14
N THR A 94 13.33 -5.99 6.63
CA THR A 94 13.48 -4.58 7.03
C THR A 94 12.97 -4.33 8.45
N ALA A 95 11.85 -4.94 8.84
CA ALA A 95 11.23 -4.84 10.14
C ALA A 95 12.05 -5.53 11.24
N LEU A 96 12.48 -6.77 10.98
CA LEU A 96 13.26 -7.59 11.92
C LEU A 96 14.58 -6.94 12.32
N LYS A 97 15.27 -6.26 11.40
CA LYS A 97 16.47 -5.47 11.70
C LYS A 97 16.22 -4.33 12.71
N ARG A 98 14.96 -4.05 13.05
CA ARG A 98 14.53 -3.02 14.02
C ARG A 98 13.77 -3.59 15.21
N GLY A 99 13.81 -4.90 15.36
CA GLY A 99 13.08 -5.61 16.42
C GLY A 99 11.55 -5.47 16.28
N ILE A 100 11.05 -5.34 15.04
CA ILE A 100 9.62 -5.31 14.73
C ILE A 100 9.24 -6.68 14.15
N LYS A 101 8.35 -7.38 14.82
CA LYS A 101 7.89 -8.74 14.46
C LYS A 101 6.46 -8.77 13.91
N ARG A 102 5.88 -7.61 13.65
CA ARG A 102 4.55 -7.46 13.06
C ARG A 102 4.65 -6.62 11.81
N ILE A 103 4.10 -7.12 10.72
CA ILE A 103 3.97 -6.37 9.47
C ILE A 103 2.51 -6.29 9.09
N ALA A 104 2.14 -5.26 8.33
CA ALA A 104 0.79 -5.08 7.84
C ALA A 104 0.77 -4.72 6.35
N LEU A 105 -0.18 -5.30 5.63
CA LEU A 105 -0.42 -5.08 4.21
C LEU A 105 -1.85 -4.61 3.98
N GLY A 106 -2.03 -3.64 3.07
CA GLY A 106 -3.33 -3.13 2.65
C GLY A 106 -3.99 -4.00 1.57
N SER A 107 -3.87 -5.33 1.69
CA SER A 107 -4.48 -6.28 0.75
C SER A 107 -5.99 -6.27 0.88
N LEU A 108 -6.69 -6.17 -0.27
CA LEU A 108 -8.14 -6.37 -0.39
C LEU A 108 -8.42 -7.79 -0.87
N GLY A 109 -9.49 -8.40 -0.38
CA GLY A 109 -9.87 -9.76 -0.75
C GLY A 109 -10.40 -9.92 -2.17
N ALA A 110 -10.84 -8.83 -2.79
CA ALA A 110 -11.40 -8.80 -4.14
C ALA A 110 -10.40 -9.14 -5.27
N TYR A 111 -9.11 -9.07 -5.00
CA TYR A 111 -8.10 -9.37 -6.02
C TYR A 111 -7.88 -10.88 -6.13
N PRO A 112 -8.16 -11.50 -7.30
CA PRO A 112 -8.14 -12.96 -7.48
C PRO A 112 -6.73 -13.54 -7.66
N PHE A 113 -5.75 -13.02 -6.93
CA PHE A 113 -4.40 -13.56 -6.98
C PHE A 113 -4.24 -14.73 -6.02
N PRO A 114 -3.65 -15.86 -6.46
CA PRO A 114 -3.48 -17.06 -5.63
C PRO A 114 -2.73 -16.80 -4.32
N ASP A 115 -1.83 -15.80 -4.29
CA ASP A 115 -1.03 -15.41 -3.16
C ASP A 115 -1.65 -14.25 -2.33
N ASN A 116 -2.96 -13.92 -2.57
CA ASN A 116 -3.67 -12.86 -1.87
C ASN A 116 -4.86 -13.41 -1.06
N ASN A 117 -4.59 -14.27 -0.11
CA ASN A 117 -5.60 -14.81 0.80
C ASN A 117 -5.02 -15.10 2.19
N ARG A 118 -5.90 -15.25 3.19
CA ARG A 118 -5.46 -15.43 4.58
C ARG A 118 -4.66 -16.70 4.77
N VAL A 119 -5.08 -17.82 4.17
CA VAL A 119 -4.36 -19.11 4.27
C VAL A 119 -2.92 -18.99 3.77
N TYR A 120 -2.71 -18.26 2.68
CA TYR A 120 -1.36 -18.02 2.15
C TYR A 120 -0.50 -17.20 3.13
N PHE A 121 -1.06 -16.12 3.69
CA PHE A 121 -0.34 -15.29 4.66
C PHE A 121 -0.09 -16.02 5.98
N ASP A 122 -1.00 -16.88 6.44
CA ASP A 122 -0.79 -17.72 7.64
C ASP A 122 0.40 -18.65 7.47
N ARG A 123 0.53 -19.28 6.30
CA ARG A 123 1.69 -20.15 5.99
C ARG A 123 2.99 -19.36 5.91
N LEU A 124 2.98 -18.14 5.37
CA LEU A 124 4.17 -17.28 5.35
C LEU A 124 4.55 -16.83 6.76
N GLU A 125 3.58 -16.53 7.61
CA GLU A 125 3.78 -16.18 9.02
C GLU A 125 4.45 -17.31 9.77
N GLU A 126 3.97 -18.55 9.60
CA GLU A 126 4.54 -19.76 10.18
C GLU A 126 5.98 -19.99 9.70
N LEU A 127 6.21 -19.87 8.38
CA LEU A 127 7.52 -20.04 7.78
C LEU A 127 8.55 -19.04 8.33
N ILE A 128 8.17 -17.76 8.41
CA ILE A 128 9.03 -16.70 8.94
C ILE A 128 9.27 -16.94 10.45
N SER A 129 8.24 -17.26 11.22
CA SER A 129 8.33 -17.55 12.65
C SER A 129 9.29 -18.69 12.94
N THR A 130 9.21 -19.77 12.15
CA THR A 130 10.15 -20.90 12.20
C THR A 130 11.58 -20.45 11.91
N GLY A 131 11.77 -19.65 10.85
CA GLY A 131 13.10 -19.19 10.43
C GLY A 131 13.80 -18.29 11.45
N ILE A 132 13.03 -17.48 12.20
CA ILE A 132 13.58 -16.58 13.23
C ILE A 132 13.54 -17.20 14.65
N ARG A 133 12.95 -18.39 14.81
CA ARG A 133 12.71 -19.07 16.10
C ARG A 133 11.97 -18.19 17.11
N ASP A 134 11.01 -17.42 16.63
CA ASP A 134 10.21 -16.49 17.43
C ASP A 134 8.88 -16.20 16.71
N SER A 135 7.89 -15.64 17.42
CA SER A 135 6.62 -15.27 16.83
C SER A 135 6.79 -14.09 15.84
N PHE A 136 6.19 -14.23 14.67
CA PHE A 136 6.07 -13.17 13.66
C PHE A 136 4.61 -13.07 13.24
N SER A 137 4.13 -11.88 12.87
CA SER A 137 2.73 -11.67 12.51
C SER A 137 2.59 -10.89 11.20
N ILE A 138 1.69 -11.36 10.33
CA ILE A 138 1.31 -10.71 9.07
C ILE A 138 -0.15 -10.30 9.16
N GLU A 139 -0.42 -9.02 9.23
CA GLU A 139 -1.75 -8.48 9.39
C GLU A 139 -2.29 -7.93 8.06
N THR A 140 -3.54 -8.29 7.75
CA THR A 140 -4.25 -7.86 6.54
C THR A 140 -5.66 -7.38 6.90
N PRO A 141 -5.79 -6.26 7.67
CA PRO A 141 -7.06 -5.86 8.27
C PRO A 141 -8.11 -5.43 7.26
N PHE A 142 -7.74 -5.24 6.00
CA PHE A 142 -8.64 -4.85 4.92
C PHE A 142 -9.03 -6.01 3.99
N MET A 143 -8.60 -7.24 4.28
CA MET A 143 -8.77 -8.38 3.37
C MET A 143 -10.25 -8.75 3.11
N GLY A 144 -11.16 -8.43 4.00
CA GLY A 144 -12.60 -8.64 3.81
C GLY A 144 -13.34 -7.44 3.19
N LEU A 145 -12.61 -6.43 2.73
CA LEU A 145 -13.19 -5.17 2.22
C LEU A 145 -12.94 -5.03 0.72
N GLU A 146 -13.87 -4.32 0.07
CA GLU A 146 -13.73 -3.83 -1.30
C GLU A 146 -13.12 -2.42 -1.31
N LYS A 147 -12.71 -1.92 -2.48
CA LYS A 147 -12.13 -0.58 -2.62
C LYS A 147 -13.10 0.52 -2.17
N GLU A 148 -14.36 0.40 -2.53
CA GLU A 148 -15.41 1.34 -2.11
C GLU A 148 -15.61 1.40 -0.61
N ASP A 149 -15.40 0.30 0.12
CA ASP A 149 -15.52 0.29 1.59
C ASP A 149 -14.37 1.09 2.22
N ILE A 150 -13.15 0.98 1.66
CA ILE A 150 -12.01 1.81 2.08
C ILE A 150 -12.32 3.28 1.82
N VAL A 151 -12.85 3.62 0.64
CA VAL A 151 -13.21 5.01 0.31
C VAL A 151 -14.24 5.54 1.31
N ARG A 152 -15.38 4.83 1.52
CA ARG A 152 -16.43 5.23 2.49
C ARG A 152 -15.88 5.40 3.90
N ARG A 153 -15.07 4.45 4.36
CA ARG A 153 -14.52 4.43 5.73
C ARG A 153 -13.57 5.58 6.01
N PHE A 154 -12.79 6.03 5.01
CA PHE A 154 -11.68 6.97 5.23
C PHE A 154 -11.91 8.35 4.60
N TYR A 155 -12.89 8.56 3.72
CA TYR A 155 -13.08 9.80 2.97
C TYR A 155 -13.09 11.06 3.85
N HIS A 156 -13.86 11.08 4.93
CA HIS A 156 -13.95 12.23 5.84
C HIS A 156 -12.82 12.30 6.89
N ARG A 157 -11.97 11.30 6.96
CA ARG A 157 -10.96 11.14 8.00
C ARG A 157 -9.53 11.27 7.50
N PHE A 158 -9.33 11.06 6.19
CA PHE A 158 -8.03 10.96 5.56
C PHE A 158 -8.04 11.66 4.19
N PRO A 159 -6.99 12.43 3.83
CA PRO A 159 -6.93 13.16 2.55
C PRO A 159 -6.63 12.22 1.37
N LEU A 160 -7.66 11.52 0.86
CA LEU A 160 -7.53 10.55 -0.22
C LEU A 160 -6.95 11.17 -1.52
N HIS A 161 -7.12 12.48 -1.74
CA HIS A 161 -6.49 13.20 -2.88
C HIS A 161 -4.95 13.21 -2.82
N MET A 162 -4.35 12.96 -1.66
CA MET A 162 -2.90 12.86 -1.52
C MET A 162 -2.35 11.46 -1.86
N THR A 163 -3.21 10.48 -2.10
CA THR A 163 -2.79 9.11 -2.47
C THR A 163 -2.45 9.01 -3.95
N PHE A 164 -1.67 8.01 -4.33
CA PHE A 164 -1.23 7.80 -5.71
C PHE A 164 -1.47 6.36 -6.18
N SER A 165 -2.11 6.22 -7.35
CA SER A 165 -2.47 4.91 -7.92
C SER A 165 -2.04 4.76 -9.40
N CYS A 166 -1.58 5.81 -10.05
CA CYS A 166 -1.33 5.83 -11.49
C CYS A 166 -0.06 5.03 -11.86
N ILE A 167 -0.13 4.25 -12.94
CA ILE A 167 1.02 3.53 -13.52
C ILE A 167 1.60 4.22 -14.75
N GLU A 168 0.94 5.28 -15.25
CA GLU A 168 1.35 6.09 -16.38
C GLU A 168 1.27 7.59 -16.02
N PRO A 169 2.06 8.04 -15.02
CA PRO A 169 1.95 9.43 -14.56
C PRO A 169 2.37 10.41 -15.65
N VAL A 170 1.63 11.51 -15.77
CA VAL A 170 1.93 12.61 -16.70
C VAL A 170 2.28 13.83 -15.87
N LYS A 171 3.49 14.36 -16.06
CA LYS A 171 4.02 15.51 -15.29
C LYS A 171 3.85 15.35 -13.77
N GLY A 172 4.00 14.12 -13.25
CA GLY A 172 3.88 13.82 -11.83
C GLY A 172 2.45 13.75 -11.28
N MET A 173 1.44 13.72 -12.14
CA MET A 173 0.01 13.62 -11.80
C MET A 173 -0.59 12.32 -12.31
N HIS A 174 -1.77 11.95 -11.82
CA HIS A 174 -2.55 10.84 -12.34
C HIS A 174 -2.94 11.10 -13.80
N CYS A 175 -2.71 10.13 -14.71
CA CYS A 175 -3.08 10.31 -16.11
C CYS A 175 -4.60 10.33 -16.33
N GLY A 176 -5.39 9.60 -15.54
CA GLY A 176 -6.84 9.51 -15.66
C GLY A 176 -7.36 8.40 -16.57
N ARG A 177 -6.50 7.70 -17.33
CA ARG A 177 -6.88 6.73 -18.34
C ARG A 177 -6.24 5.35 -18.24
N CYS A 178 -5.21 5.16 -17.39
CA CYS A 178 -4.61 3.85 -17.20
C CYS A 178 -5.52 2.99 -16.31
N ILE A 179 -5.32 1.66 -16.36
CA ILE A 179 -6.14 0.71 -15.61
C ILE A 179 -6.23 1.04 -14.12
N LYS A 180 -5.14 1.53 -13.51
CA LYS A 180 -5.13 1.88 -12.08
C LYS A 180 -5.86 3.20 -11.78
N CYS A 181 -5.91 4.13 -12.72
CA CYS A 181 -6.78 5.30 -12.61
C CYS A 181 -8.24 4.89 -12.74
N SER A 182 -8.58 4.01 -13.68
CA SER A 182 -9.95 3.50 -13.85
C SER A 182 -10.42 2.72 -12.62
N GLU A 183 -9.61 1.84 -12.05
CA GLU A 183 -9.92 1.13 -10.79
C GLU A 183 -10.17 2.12 -9.62
N ARG A 184 -9.44 3.21 -9.57
CA ARG A 184 -9.61 4.26 -8.58
C ARG A 184 -10.94 4.99 -8.76
N GLN A 185 -11.21 5.49 -9.96
CA GLN A 185 -12.45 6.20 -10.32
C GLN A 185 -13.67 5.32 -10.03
N GLU A 186 -13.63 4.05 -10.44
CA GLU A 186 -14.71 3.09 -10.19
C GLU A 186 -14.93 2.86 -8.69
N GLY A 187 -13.86 2.74 -7.88
CA GLY A 187 -13.97 2.61 -6.43
C GLY A 187 -14.67 3.80 -5.78
N PHE A 188 -14.37 5.04 -6.22
CA PHE A 188 -15.07 6.24 -5.74
C PHE A 188 -16.53 6.27 -6.22
N LYS A 189 -16.79 5.95 -7.50
CA LYS A 189 -18.14 5.87 -8.08
C LYS A 189 -19.01 4.88 -7.31
N ARG A 190 -18.53 3.66 -7.05
CA ARG A 190 -19.24 2.66 -6.24
C ARG A 190 -19.43 3.05 -4.78
N ALA A 191 -18.51 3.86 -4.26
CA ALA A 191 -18.69 4.43 -2.93
C ALA A 191 -19.81 5.49 -2.87
N GLY A 192 -20.25 6.02 -4.00
CA GLY A 192 -21.15 7.17 -4.08
C GLY A 192 -20.47 8.49 -3.66
N ILE A 193 -19.17 8.58 -3.84
CA ILE A 193 -18.33 9.70 -3.38
C ILE A 193 -17.56 10.25 -4.58
N GLU A 194 -17.52 11.57 -4.74
CA GLU A 194 -16.73 12.23 -5.77
C GLU A 194 -15.22 11.96 -5.54
N ASP A 195 -14.51 11.57 -6.59
CA ASP A 195 -13.06 11.38 -6.50
C ASP A 195 -12.35 12.75 -6.47
N PRO A 196 -11.68 13.11 -5.37
CA PRO A 196 -11.01 14.40 -5.23
C PRO A 196 -9.66 14.47 -5.98
N THR A 197 -9.35 13.48 -6.82
CA THR A 197 -8.08 13.38 -7.54
C THR A 197 -8.08 14.28 -8.77
N LEU A 198 -7.01 15.04 -8.93
CA LEU A 198 -6.77 15.78 -10.17
C LEU A 198 -6.17 14.86 -11.23
N TYR A 199 -6.87 14.67 -12.32
CA TYR A 199 -6.45 13.90 -13.48
C TYR A 199 -5.99 14.82 -14.60
N VAL A 200 -4.94 14.40 -15.35
CA VAL A 200 -4.47 15.15 -16.53
C VAL A 200 -5.46 15.02 -17.68
N PHE A 201 -5.99 13.81 -17.89
CA PHE A 201 -7.05 13.58 -18.86
C PHE A 201 -8.33 13.26 -18.10
N SER A 202 -9.43 13.94 -18.43
CA SER A 202 -10.75 13.51 -17.96
C SER A 202 -11.02 12.09 -18.47
N SER A 203 -11.71 11.26 -17.67
CA SER A 203 -12.28 10.01 -18.16
C SER A 203 -13.04 10.28 -19.44
N LEU A 204 -12.86 9.44 -20.46
CA LEU A 204 -13.67 9.50 -21.66
C LEU A 204 -15.15 9.50 -21.26
N PRO A 205 -16.00 10.37 -21.88
CA PRO A 205 -17.43 10.29 -21.65
C PRO A 205 -17.87 8.85 -21.95
N GLU A 206 -18.74 8.31 -21.12
CA GLU A 206 -19.35 7.00 -21.32
C GLU A 206 -20.00 7.00 -22.72
N SER A 207 -19.51 6.14 -23.62
CA SER A 207 -20.11 5.88 -24.92
C SER A 207 -21.31 4.96 -24.78
#